data_5b278d406ce5f43f19254515b31f1168
#
_entry.id   5b278d406ce5f43f19254515b31f1168
#
_cell.length_a   1.000
_cell.length_b   1.000
_cell.length_c   1.000
_cell.angle_alpha   90.00
_cell.angle_beta   90.00
_cell.angle_gamma   90.00
#
_symmetry.space_group_name_H-M   'P 1'
#
loop_
_entity.id
_entity.type
_entity.pdbx_description
1 polymer ?
#
loop_
_entity_poly.entity_id
_entity_poly.type
_entity_poly.pdbx_seq_one_letter_code
_entity_poly.pdbx_strand_id
1 'polypeptide(L)'
;MCRLLIPASLLVALGVLSACAESTTAATNAAEVRESEFNPEYLGIETNLMDGDLVDFKVAMTGARNKADVTAYARCAAAQYALIRGYGFARHVRTNVDEKGGTWRADAVYTISAALPRGLRTIDAEVTVRDCGTQGIPTV
;
A
#
# COMPACT_ATOMS: atom_id res chain seq x y z
N MET A 1 -24.41 60.05 -61.96
CA MET A 1 -23.66 60.93 -61.06
C MET A 1 -23.53 60.30 -59.73
N CYS A 2 -22.31 60.14 -59.33
CA CYS A 2 -21.74 60.10 -57.93
C CYS A 2 -22.24 59.05 -56.99
N ARG A 3 -21.34 58.14 -56.70
CA ARG A 3 -20.39 58.10 -55.59
C ARG A 3 -21.08 57.74 -54.27
N LEU A 4 -20.65 56.98 -53.41
CA LEU A 4 -19.32 56.53 -53.01
C LEU A 4 -19.44 55.51 -51.90
N LEU A 5 -18.64 54.55 -51.90
CA LEU A 5 -17.63 54.17 -50.92
C LEU A 5 -18.07 53.46 -49.67
N ILE A 6 -17.60 52.29 -49.62
CA ILE A 6 -17.31 51.34 -48.58
C ILE A 6 -16.04 51.80 -47.81
N PRO A 7 -15.76 51.35 -46.58
CA PRO A 7 -15.41 49.96 -46.32
C PRO A 7 -15.86 49.41 -44.94
N ALA A 8 -16.17 48.19 -44.97
CA ALA A 8 -16.26 47.37 -43.77
C ALA A 8 -14.87 46.81 -43.44
N SER A 9 -14.40 47.12 -42.27
CA SER A 9 -13.24 46.43 -41.69
C SER A 9 -13.74 45.45 -40.66
N LEU A 10 -13.72 44.18 -41.04
CA LEU A 10 -14.01 43.08 -40.14
C LEU A 10 -12.72 42.64 -39.45
N LEU A 11 -12.55 43.03 -38.20
CA LEU A 11 -11.50 42.53 -37.33
C LEU A 11 -11.94 41.20 -36.74
N VAL A 12 -11.38 40.12 -37.28
CA VAL A 12 -11.48 38.82 -36.68
C VAL A 12 -10.45 38.73 -35.56
N ALA A 13 -10.94 38.76 -34.33
CA ALA A 13 -10.12 38.41 -33.16
C ALA A 13 -10.05 36.92 -33.06
N LEU A 14 -8.89 36.34 -33.43
CA LEU A 14 -8.57 34.94 -33.08
C LEU A 14 -8.31 34.88 -31.59
N GLY A 15 -9.25 34.33 -30.84
CA GLY A 15 -9.04 33.88 -29.48
C GLY A 15 -8.15 32.67 -29.45
N VAL A 16 -6.94 32.85 -28.96
CA VAL A 16 -6.04 31.72 -28.66
C VAL A 16 -6.56 31.04 -27.38
N LEU A 17 -7.32 29.96 -27.54
CA LEU A 17 -7.55 29.04 -26.42
C LEU A 17 -6.26 28.25 -26.21
N SER A 18 -5.50 28.66 -25.23
CA SER A 18 -4.39 27.86 -24.69
C SER A 18 -4.96 26.59 -24.09
N ALA A 19 -4.70 25.49 -24.72
CA ALA A 19 -4.97 24.16 -24.23
C ALA A 19 -4.06 23.84 -23.05
N CYS A 20 -4.59 23.93 -21.83
CA CYS A 20 -4.03 23.26 -20.67
C CYS A 20 -4.62 21.84 -20.60
N ALA A 21 -4.10 20.93 -21.39
CA ALA A 21 -4.58 19.55 -21.42
C ALA A 21 -3.43 18.49 -21.42
N GLU A 22 -2.28 18.82 -20.90
CA GLU A 22 -1.15 17.85 -20.93
C GLU A 22 -0.72 17.30 -19.55
N SER A 23 -1.29 17.76 -18.44
CA SER A 23 -0.85 17.30 -17.13
C SER A 23 -1.55 16.03 -16.61
N THR A 24 -2.69 15.66 -17.19
CA THR A 24 -3.49 14.54 -16.68
C THR A 24 -3.04 13.19 -17.24
N THR A 25 -2.53 13.16 -18.45
CA THR A 25 -2.13 11.90 -19.12
C THR A 25 -0.83 11.33 -18.54
N ALA A 26 0.13 12.19 -18.18
CA ALA A 26 1.40 11.75 -17.60
C ALA A 26 1.25 11.18 -16.18
N ALA A 27 0.36 11.75 -15.36
CA ALA A 27 0.08 11.25 -14.02
C ALA A 27 -0.66 9.90 -14.03
N THR A 28 -1.58 9.70 -14.96
CA THR A 28 -2.33 8.45 -15.13
C THR A 28 -1.40 7.34 -15.61
N ASN A 29 -0.56 7.62 -16.61
CA ASN A 29 0.41 6.64 -17.11
C ASN A 29 1.47 6.26 -16.08
N ALA A 30 1.91 7.20 -15.22
CA ALA A 30 2.87 6.90 -14.15
C ALA A 30 2.26 6.05 -13.04
N ALA A 31 0.98 6.22 -12.74
CA ALA A 31 0.25 5.40 -11.77
C ALA A 31 0.00 3.99 -12.32
N GLU A 32 -0.43 3.86 -13.56
CA GLU A 32 -0.64 2.58 -14.24
C GLU A 32 0.66 1.78 -14.40
N VAL A 33 1.77 2.44 -14.74
CA VAL A 33 3.08 1.80 -14.84
C VAL A 33 3.55 1.29 -13.49
N ARG A 34 3.31 2.02 -12.40
CA ARG A 34 3.67 1.58 -11.05
C ARG A 34 2.82 0.41 -10.58
N GLU A 35 1.55 0.38 -10.92
CA GLU A 35 0.65 -0.70 -10.55
C GLU A 35 0.95 -1.99 -11.32
N SER A 36 1.37 -1.88 -12.58
CA SER A 36 1.79 -3.01 -13.40
C SER A 36 3.15 -3.60 -13.00
N GLU A 37 3.98 -2.86 -12.27
CA GLU A 37 5.27 -3.34 -11.75
C GLU A 37 5.15 -4.06 -10.41
N PHE A 38 4.05 -3.84 -9.67
CA PHE A 38 3.82 -4.51 -8.39
C PHE A 38 3.26 -5.92 -8.62
N ASN A 39 4.13 -6.89 -8.59
CA ASN A 39 3.78 -8.31 -8.73
C ASN A 39 4.38 -9.12 -7.57
N PRO A 40 3.79 -9.03 -6.39
CA PRO A 40 4.31 -9.70 -5.21
C PRO A 40 4.10 -11.22 -5.31
N GLU A 41 5.12 -11.96 -4.91
CA GLU A 41 5.06 -13.39 -4.66
C GLU A 41 5.36 -13.65 -3.19
N TYR A 42 4.39 -14.20 -2.48
CA TYR A 42 4.49 -14.50 -1.06
C TYR A 42 5.03 -15.92 -0.87
N LEU A 43 6.21 -16.03 -0.25
CA LEU A 43 6.96 -17.28 -0.16
C LEU A 43 6.65 -18.08 1.11
N GLY A 44 5.95 -17.47 2.07
CA GLY A 44 5.51 -18.16 3.27
C GLY A 44 5.71 -17.39 4.56
N ILE A 45 5.12 -17.93 5.60
CA ILE A 45 5.10 -17.39 6.96
C ILE A 45 5.53 -18.50 7.92
N GLU A 46 6.53 -18.23 8.74
CA GLU A 46 6.88 -19.04 9.91
C GLU A 46 6.44 -18.28 11.16
N THR A 47 5.73 -18.98 12.05
CA THR A 47 5.20 -18.40 13.29
C THR A 47 5.82 -19.12 14.49
N ASN A 48 6.48 -18.36 15.35
CA ASN A 48 7.14 -18.87 16.55
C ASN A 48 6.53 -18.20 17.78
N LEU A 49 5.82 -18.98 18.59
CA LEU A 49 5.38 -18.52 19.90
C LEU A 49 6.58 -18.43 20.84
N MET A 50 6.77 -17.25 21.38
CA MET A 50 7.81 -16.97 22.37
C MET A 50 7.21 -17.03 23.79
N ASP A 51 7.86 -16.40 24.76
CA ASP A 51 7.36 -16.36 26.13
C ASP A 51 6.09 -15.50 26.27
N GLY A 52 5.08 -16.01 26.97
CA GLY A 52 3.82 -15.33 27.21
C GLY A 52 3.02 -15.09 25.92
N ASP A 53 2.66 -13.86 25.68
CA ASP A 53 1.87 -13.43 24.51
C ASP A 53 2.74 -12.88 23.37
N LEU A 54 4.05 -13.08 23.42
CA LEU A 54 4.99 -12.68 22.38
C LEU A 54 5.02 -13.72 21.26
N VAL A 55 4.91 -13.24 20.03
CA VAL A 55 4.97 -14.07 18.83
C VAL A 55 5.90 -13.45 17.82
N ASP A 56 6.78 -14.26 17.25
CA ASP A 56 7.68 -13.91 16.17
C ASP A 56 7.15 -14.47 14.85
N PHE A 57 7.07 -13.59 13.84
CA PHE A 57 6.65 -13.92 12.49
C PHE A 57 7.81 -13.68 11.53
N LYS A 58 8.26 -14.75 10.89
CA LYS A 58 9.23 -14.66 9.80
C LYS A 58 8.52 -14.84 8.49
N VAL A 59 8.56 -13.82 7.67
CA VAL A 59 7.90 -13.82 6.35
C VAL A 59 8.93 -13.59 5.26
N ALA A 60 8.66 -14.13 4.09
CA ALA A 60 9.47 -13.90 2.90
C ALA A 60 8.59 -13.63 1.68
N MET A 61 9.05 -12.73 0.81
CA MET A 61 8.40 -12.43 -0.46
C MET A 61 9.39 -11.93 -1.51
N THR A 62 9.03 -12.07 -2.77
CA THR A 62 9.67 -11.39 -3.90
C THR A 62 8.71 -10.37 -4.51
N GLY A 63 9.21 -9.50 -5.39
CA GLY A 63 8.39 -8.49 -6.06
C GLY A 63 7.91 -7.36 -5.15
N ALA A 64 8.42 -7.23 -3.93
CA ALA A 64 8.16 -6.08 -3.06
C ALA A 64 8.80 -4.81 -3.64
N ARG A 65 8.09 -3.70 -3.57
CA ARG A 65 8.58 -2.38 -3.99
C ARG A 65 9.57 -1.79 -2.98
N ASN A 66 9.34 -2.09 -1.72
CA ASN A 66 10.16 -1.62 -0.59
C ASN A 66 9.83 -2.41 0.68
N LYS A 67 10.50 -2.06 1.77
CA LYS A 67 10.31 -2.71 3.09
C LYS A 67 8.89 -2.65 3.64
N ALA A 68 8.07 -1.68 3.21
CA ALA A 68 6.70 -1.56 3.71
C ALA A 68 5.84 -2.74 3.24
N ASP A 69 6.06 -3.28 2.04
CA ASP A 69 5.30 -4.40 1.52
C ASP A 69 5.54 -5.68 2.34
N VAL A 70 6.79 -6.01 2.65
CA VAL A 70 7.10 -7.18 3.49
C VAL A 70 6.68 -6.98 4.96
N THR A 71 6.70 -5.75 5.45
CA THR A 71 6.19 -5.40 6.78
C THR A 71 4.67 -5.56 6.85
N ALA A 72 3.95 -5.18 5.79
CA ALA A 72 2.51 -5.40 5.68
C ALA A 72 2.18 -6.90 5.69
N TYR A 73 2.97 -7.70 5.01
CA TYR A 73 2.82 -9.16 5.03
C TYR A 73 2.95 -9.74 6.46
N ALA A 74 3.98 -9.33 7.20
CA ALA A 74 4.15 -9.75 8.59
C ALA A 74 3.00 -9.26 9.50
N ARG A 75 2.50 -8.04 9.27
CA ARG A 75 1.35 -7.50 9.99
C ARG A 75 0.07 -8.31 9.74
N CYS A 76 -0.16 -8.73 8.52
CA CYS A 76 -1.28 -9.59 8.17
C CYS A 76 -1.19 -10.96 8.84
N ALA A 77 -0.01 -11.55 8.89
CA ALA A 77 0.24 -12.78 9.63
C ALA A 77 -0.08 -12.63 11.12
N ALA A 78 0.40 -11.57 11.75
CA ALA A 78 0.17 -11.30 13.17
C ALA A 78 -1.33 -11.11 13.50
N ALA A 79 -2.06 -10.39 12.66
CA ALA A 79 -3.48 -10.17 12.84
C ALA A 79 -4.29 -11.48 12.77
N GLN A 80 -4.05 -12.30 11.75
CA GLN A 80 -4.73 -13.58 11.62
C GLN A 80 -4.38 -14.54 12.75
N TYR A 81 -3.11 -14.60 13.14
CA TYR A 81 -2.68 -15.44 14.25
C TYR A 81 -3.36 -15.03 15.57
N ALA A 82 -3.49 -13.73 15.84
CA ALA A 82 -4.22 -13.24 17.01
C ALA A 82 -5.66 -13.77 17.03
N LEU A 83 -6.37 -13.71 15.90
CA LEU A 83 -7.74 -14.25 15.81
C LEU A 83 -7.78 -15.77 16.01
N ILE A 84 -6.85 -16.52 15.43
CA ILE A 84 -6.76 -17.99 15.61
C ILE A 84 -6.59 -18.33 17.09
N ARG A 85 -5.85 -17.51 17.83
CA ARG A 85 -5.64 -17.69 19.28
C ARG A 85 -6.79 -17.15 20.13
N GLY A 86 -7.84 -16.58 19.53
CA GLY A 86 -8.98 -15.99 20.21
C GLY A 86 -8.74 -14.59 20.78
N TYR A 87 -7.72 -13.88 20.26
CA TYR A 87 -7.40 -12.51 20.65
C TYR A 87 -7.85 -11.50 19.60
N GLY A 88 -8.38 -10.36 20.04
CA GLY A 88 -8.86 -9.30 19.15
C GLY A 88 -7.80 -8.29 18.74
N PHE A 89 -6.66 -8.27 19.42
CA PHE A 89 -5.64 -7.24 19.22
C PHE A 89 -4.23 -7.81 19.14
N ALA A 90 -3.39 -7.12 18.38
CA ALA A 90 -1.96 -7.33 18.42
C ALA A 90 -1.23 -5.98 18.52
N ARG A 91 -0.07 -5.95 19.16
CA ARG A 91 0.76 -4.77 19.28
C ARG A 91 2.14 -5.06 18.70
N HIS A 92 2.55 -4.24 17.77
CA HIS A 92 3.87 -4.33 17.18
C HIS A 92 4.97 -3.99 18.18
N VAL A 93 5.97 -4.83 18.28
CA VAL A 93 7.16 -4.64 19.13
C VAL A 93 8.33 -4.16 18.27
N ARG A 94 8.74 -4.97 17.28
CA ARG A 94 9.83 -4.65 16.36
C ARG A 94 9.65 -5.37 15.02
N THR A 95 10.26 -4.85 13.98
CA THR A 95 10.45 -5.56 12.71
C THR A 95 11.85 -5.30 12.18
N ASN A 96 12.57 -6.35 11.89
CA ASN A 96 13.82 -6.32 11.13
C ASN A 96 13.51 -6.74 9.71
N VAL A 97 14.01 -5.99 8.75
CA VAL A 97 13.84 -6.30 7.32
C VAL A 97 15.20 -6.45 6.68
N ASP A 98 15.33 -7.49 5.88
CA ASP A 98 16.50 -7.77 5.05
C ASP A 98 16.05 -8.02 3.60
N GLU A 99 16.89 -7.60 2.66
CA GLU A 99 16.68 -7.84 1.23
C GLU A 99 17.96 -8.42 0.66
N LYS A 100 17.83 -9.52 -0.07
CA LYS A 100 18.97 -10.15 -0.74
C LYS A 100 18.50 -10.81 -2.03
N GLY A 101 19.07 -10.35 -3.14
CA GLY A 101 18.81 -10.94 -4.46
C GLY A 101 17.34 -10.89 -4.87
N GLY A 102 16.62 -9.81 -4.55
CA GLY A 102 15.20 -9.64 -4.83
C GLY A 102 14.25 -10.33 -3.84
N THR A 103 14.79 -11.08 -2.88
CA THR A 103 13.99 -11.70 -1.82
C THR A 103 14.01 -10.82 -0.58
N TRP A 104 12.85 -10.36 -0.19
CA TRP A 104 12.61 -9.61 1.02
C TRP A 104 12.20 -10.52 2.16
N ARG A 105 12.80 -10.35 3.31
CA ARG A 105 12.45 -11.07 4.55
C ARG A 105 12.17 -10.09 5.66
N ALA A 106 11.18 -10.41 6.48
CA ALA A 106 10.94 -9.70 7.72
C ALA A 106 10.88 -10.68 8.88
N ASP A 107 11.48 -10.27 9.99
CA ASP A 107 11.38 -10.87 11.30
C ASP A 107 10.66 -9.86 12.19
N ALA A 108 9.39 -10.13 12.50
CA ALA A 108 8.50 -9.21 13.15
C ALA A 108 7.92 -9.79 14.44
N VAL A 109 8.11 -9.09 15.54
CA VAL A 109 7.60 -9.50 16.85
C VAL A 109 6.39 -8.66 17.23
N TYR A 110 5.36 -9.36 17.67
CA TYR A 110 4.11 -8.79 18.19
C TYR A 110 3.75 -9.40 19.54
N THR A 111 3.04 -8.63 20.38
CA THR A 111 2.26 -9.18 21.47
C THR A 111 0.82 -9.31 21.02
N ILE A 112 0.15 -10.41 21.40
CA ILE A 112 -1.28 -10.62 21.16
C ILE A 112 -2.07 -10.40 22.45
N SER A 113 -3.30 -9.88 22.36
CA SER A 113 -4.10 -9.52 23.53
C SER A 113 -5.60 -9.62 23.25
N ALA A 114 -6.36 -10.07 24.25
CA ALA A 114 -7.82 -10.06 24.22
C ALA A 114 -8.41 -8.66 24.45
N ALA A 115 -7.70 -7.80 25.17
CA ALA A 115 -8.09 -6.42 25.43
C ALA A 115 -7.18 -5.46 24.65
N LEU A 116 -7.71 -4.26 24.34
CA LEU A 116 -6.95 -3.22 23.66
C LEU A 116 -5.70 -2.83 24.46
N PRO A 117 -4.49 -3.12 23.97
CA PRO A 117 -3.27 -2.75 24.65
C PRO A 117 -3.09 -1.23 24.70
N ARG A 118 -2.46 -0.73 25.76
CA ARG A 118 -2.10 0.68 25.82
C ARG A 118 -0.96 1.00 24.86
N GLY A 119 -1.00 2.20 24.31
CA GLY A 119 0.06 2.76 23.48
C GLY A 119 -0.26 2.74 21.99
N LEU A 120 0.70 3.26 21.24
CA LEU A 120 0.68 3.29 19.76
C LEU A 120 1.07 1.92 19.21
N ARG A 121 0.86 1.71 17.90
CA ARG A 121 1.21 0.48 17.18
C ARG A 121 0.35 -0.74 17.52
N THR A 122 -0.80 -0.52 18.10
CA THR A 122 -1.81 -1.57 18.26
C THR A 122 -2.61 -1.70 16.98
N ILE A 123 -2.89 -2.93 16.58
CA ILE A 123 -3.75 -3.26 15.47
C ILE A 123 -4.99 -4.00 15.98
N ASP A 124 -6.14 -3.64 15.45
CA ASP A 124 -7.35 -4.45 15.54
C ASP A 124 -7.21 -5.61 14.54
N ALA A 125 -7.29 -6.82 15.06
CA ALA A 125 -7.00 -8.01 14.27
C ALA A 125 -8.06 -8.26 13.18
N GLU A 126 -9.35 -8.06 13.49
CA GLU A 126 -10.44 -8.26 12.52
C GLU A 126 -10.39 -7.24 11.39
N VAL A 127 -10.20 -5.96 11.73
CA VAL A 127 -10.06 -4.90 10.73
C VAL A 127 -8.84 -5.16 9.84
N THR A 128 -7.71 -5.51 10.45
CA THR A 128 -6.47 -5.75 9.70
C THR A 128 -6.60 -6.94 8.76
N VAL A 129 -7.18 -8.06 9.19
CA VAL A 129 -7.36 -9.24 8.33
C VAL A 129 -8.27 -8.93 7.13
N ARG A 130 -9.34 -8.18 7.34
CA ARG A 130 -10.22 -7.73 6.25
C ARG A 130 -9.46 -6.86 5.24
N ASP A 131 -8.68 -5.91 5.73
CA ASP A 131 -7.86 -5.04 4.87
C ASP A 131 -6.81 -5.83 4.08
N CYS A 132 -6.19 -6.83 4.72
CA CYS A 132 -5.26 -7.75 4.06
C CYS A 132 -5.93 -8.52 2.92
N GLY A 133 -7.14 -9.03 3.15
CA GLY A 133 -7.92 -9.70 2.10
C GLY A 133 -8.22 -8.78 0.91
N THR A 134 -8.58 -7.51 1.17
CA THR A 134 -8.81 -6.51 0.13
C THR A 134 -7.55 -6.21 -0.69
N GLN A 135 -6.40 -6.25 -0.06
CA GLN A 135 -5.10 -6.01 -0.70
C GLN A 135 -4.48 -7.28 -1.33
N GLY A 136 -5.13 -8.44 -1.19
CA GLY A 136 -4.59 -9.71 -1.68
C GLY A 136 -3.35 -10.20 -0.93
N ILE A 137 -3.14 -9.74 0.31
CA ILE A 137 -2.03 -10.18 1.15
C ILE A 137 -2.47 -11.43 1.91
N PRO A 138 -1.76 -12.54 1.77
CA PRO A 138 -2.12 -13.77 2.48
C PRO A 138 -1.87 -13.65 3.99
N THR A 139 -2.54 -14.50 4.74
CA THR A 139 -2.41 -14.65 6.19
C THR A 139 -1.92 -16.05 6.56
N VAL A 140 -1.75 -16.32 7.84
CA VAL A 140 -1.35 -17.67 8.35
C VAL A 140 -2.48 -18.66 8.23
#